data_434ac81d8865bc7853fdaf8da0f2e312
#
_entry.id   434ac81d8865bc7853fdaf8da0f2e312
#
_cell.length_a   1.000
_cell.length_b   1.000
_cell.length_c   1.000
_cell.angle_alpha   90.00
_cell.angle_beta   90.00
_cell.angle_gamma   90.00
#
_symmetry.space_group_name_H-M   'P 1'
#
loop_
_entity.id
_entity.type
_entity.pdbx_description
1 polymer ?
#
loop_
_entity_poly.entity_id
_entity_poly.type
_entity_poly.pdbx_seq_one_letter_code
_entity_poly.pdbx_strand_id
1 'polypeptide(L)'
;MSRTPLTQTVPDPAVTPTFHVGPRAFAQIMKGGQWRLSLPHSVPWPQFIWITRGTGSFMIDGRKRAISGAAMAFVPANTLMALDLGAGTFGSVMALPSTTEANLPTQSAYVRVSDVKLQSVLNGLWDNLVNEVERPTKHNLDQTLDAANEAALASHAALLGVWLVRNKMPHDQTKPTAAAALLAGFTTQLANKFCTPDTVSDYAKALGVTATHLSRVCNSEFGVPASRLLQLTKLYEAQRLLADTGISIQEAAARVGFENAAYFTRVFQQQTGQNPTGFRAQTRAAPKPPRSAATGPALTVKFGRALLKSARQRG
;
A
#
# COMPACT_ATOMS: atom_id res chain seq x y z
N MET A 1 -7.72 18.88 -34.05
CA MET A 1 -7.95 19.22 -32.62
C MET A 1 -6.84 18.56 -31.80
N SER A 2 -5.84 19.35 -31.46
CA SER A 2 -4.62 18.90 -30.79
C SER A 2 -4.94 18.58 -29.32
N ARG A 3 -4.70 17.34 -28.92
CA ARG A 3 -4.75 16.94 -27.51
C ARG A 3 -3.48 17.42 -26.82
N THR A 4 -3.63 18.35 -25.90
CA THR A 4 -2.59 18.79 -24.99
C THR A 4 -2.08 17.60 -24.18
N PRO A 5 -0.76 17.38 -24.06
CA PRO A 5 -0.23 16.30 -23.24
C PRO A 5 -0.58 16.55 -21.76
N LEU A 6 -1.11 15.52 -21.10
CA LEU A 6 -1.38 15.51 -19.66
C LEU A 6 -0.09 15.83 -18.91
N THR A 7 0.02 17.01 -18.37
CA THR A 7 1.05 17.42 -17.44
C THR A 7 0.98 16.48 -16.24
N GLN A 8 2.05 15.73 -15.99
CA GLN A 8 2.23 14.99 -14.74
C GLN A 8 2.21 16.02 -13.60
N THR A 9 1.07 16.12 -12.93
CA THR A 9 0.94 16.94 -11.74
C THR A 9 1.86 16.37 -10.66
N VAL A 10 2.83 17.17 -10.23
CA VAL A 10 3.65 16.87 -9.04
C VAL A 10 2.68 16.62 -7.88
N PRO A 11 2.80 15.50 -7.14
CA PRO A 11 1.91 15.23 -6.02
C PRO A 11 1.97 16.37 -5.01
N ASP A 12 0.81 16.92 -4.68
CA ASP A 12 0.68 17.96 -3.66
C ASP A 12 1.09 17.37 -2.30
N PRO A 13 2.12 17.90 -1.62
CA PRO A 13 2.61 17.38 -0.34
C PRO A 13 1.53 17.38 0.76
N ALA A 14 0.50 18.23 0.65
CA ALA A 14 -0.62 18.25 1.58
C ALA A 14 -1.53 17.01 1.47
N VAL A 15 -1.38 16.20 0.44
CA VAL A 15 -2.27 15.08 0.09
C VAL A 15 -1.53 13.75 -0.01
N THR A 16 -0.20 13.79 -0.07
CA THR A 16 0.61 12.58 -0.04
C THR A 16 0.38 11.82 1.27
N PRO A 17 0.20 10.49 1.24
CA PRO A 17 0.10 9.70 2.46
C PRO A 17 1.29 9.99 3.38
N THR A 18 1.05 10.13 4.68
CA THR A 18 2.13 10.37 5.63
C THR A 18 2.98 9.11 5.75
N PHE A 19 4.25 9.23 5.35
CA PHE A 19 5.23 8.16 5.51
C PHE A 19 5.67 8.08 6.97
N HIS A 20 5.56 6.88 7.54
CA HIS A 20 6.09 6.60 8.87
C HIS A 20 7.12 5.48 8.73
N VAL A 21 8.35 5.77 9.03
CA VAL A 21 9.38 4.75 9.18
C VAL A 21 9.12 4.00 10.49
N GLY A 22 9.13 2.67 10.42
CA GLY A 22 8.98 1.83 11.60
C GLY A 22 7.73 0.95 11.62
N PRO A 23 7.72 -0.04 12.50
CA PRO A 23 6.62 -0.97 12.59
C PRO A 23 5.39 -0.31 13.21
N ARG A 24 4.25 -0.44 12.54
CA ARG A 24 2.95 -0.02 13.05
C ARG A 24 2.07 -1.24 13.26
N ALA A 25 1.70 -1.50 14.49
CA ALA A 25 0.80 -2.61 14.82
C ALA A 25 -0.56 -2.44 14.09
N PHE A 26 -1.17 -3.55 13.66
CA PHE A 26 -2.49 -3.51 13.02
C PHE A 26 -3.52 -2.78 13.87
N ALA A 27 -3.51 -3.01 15.19
CA ALA A 27 -4.40 -2.32 16.12
C ALA A 27 -4.22 -0.79 16.10
N GLN A 28 -3.00 -0.29 15.90
CA GLN A 28 -2.74 1.15 15.79
C GLN A 28 -3.28 1.72 14.48
N ILE A 29 -3.10 0.98 13.37
CA ILE A 29 -3.61 1.40 12.05
C ILE A 29 -5.14 1.40 12.08
N MET A 30 -5.76 0.36 12.64
CA MET A 30 -7.21 0.19 12.73
C MET A 30 -7.91 1.13 13.71
N LYS A 31 -7.19 1.84 14.60
CA LYS A 31 -7.80 2.92 15.42
C LYS A 31 -8.47 4.00 14.55
N GLY A 32 -7.97 4.23 13.33
CA GLY A 32 -8.61 5.11 12.36
C GLY A 32 -9.74 4.47 11.55
N GLY A 33 -10.11 3.22 11.84
CA GLY A 33 -11.11 2.40 11.15
C GLY A 33 -10.50 1.18 10.47
N GLN A 34 -11.23 0.08 10.45
CA GLN A 34 -10.81 -1.17 9.79
C GLN A 34 -10.55 -0.98 8.29
N TRP A 35 -11.23 -0.03 7.66
CA TRP A 35 -11.09 0.32 6.24
C TRP A 35 -9.65 0.60 5.83
N ARG A 36 -8.80 1.05 6.76
CA ARG A 36 -7.37 1.37 6.48
C ARG A 36 -6.55 0.16 6.05
N LEU A 37 -6.98 -1.04 6.41
CA LEU A 37 -6.36 -2.29 6.00
C LEU A 37 -7.26 -3.10 5.06
N SER A 38 -8.59 -3.10 5.31
CA SER A 38 -9.51 -4.00 4.62
C SER A 38 -9.92 -3.53 3.22
N LEU A 39 -9.90 -2.23 2.95
CA LEU A 39 -10.20 -1.74 1.59
C LEU A 39 -8.96 -1.82 0.68
N PRO A 40 -9.16 -2.12 -0.61
CA PRO A 40 -8.08 -2.14 -1.60
C PRO A 40 -7.40 -0.77 -1.71
N HIS A 41 -6.08 -0.75 -1.54
CA HIS A 41 -5.27 0.47 -1.62
C HIS A 41 -3.84 0.17 -2.04
N SER A 42 -3.13 1.20 -2.46
CA SER A 42 -1.70 1.16 -2.72
C SER A 42 -1.01 2.33 -2.01
N VAL A 43 0.28 2.15 -1.70
CA VAL A 43 1.12 3.22 -1.13
C VAL A 43 2.38 3.39 -1.98
N PRO A 44 2.97 4.60 -2.05
CA PRO A 44 4.11 4.89 -2.92
C PRO A 44 5.46 4.46 -2.32
N TRP A 45 5.47 3.52 -1.40
CA TRP A 45 6.68 2.96 -0.79
C TRP A 45 6.55 1.46 -0.60
N PRO A 46 7.66 0.71 -0.58
CA PRO A 46 7.67 -0.70 -0.26
C PRO A 46 7.38 -0.92 1.21
N GLN A 47 6.80 -2.06 1.54
CA GLN A 47 6.47 -2.39 2.92
C GLN A 47 6.56 -3.89 3.20
N PHE A 48 6.97 -4.21 4.43
CA PHE A 48 6.84 -5.53 5.00
C PHE A 48 5.58 -5.62 5.87
N ILE A 49 4.92 -6.78 5.84
CA ILE A 49 3.75 -7.07 6.65
C ILE A 49 4.04 -8.36 7.42
N TRP A 50 4.19 -8.24 8.73
CA TRP A 50 4.42 -9.35 9.63
C TRP A 50 3.14 -9.69 10.39
N ILE A 51 2.53 -10.84 10.08
CA ILE A 51 1.37 -11.39 10.78
C ILE A 51 1.92 -12.43 11.76
N THR A 52 1.81 -12.16 13.06
CA THR A 52 2.36 -13.04 14.09
C THR A 52 1.39 -14.17 14.42
N ARG A 53 0.10 -13.92 14.36
CA ARG A 53 -0.97 -14.91 14.56
C ARG A 53 -2.31 -14.39 14.08
N GLY A 54 -3.24 -15.28 13.82
CA GLY A 54 -4.64 -14.97 13.51
C GLY A 54 -5.13 -15.56 12.21
N THR A 55 -6.28 -15.06 11.76
CA THR A 55 -6.96 -15.53 10.55
C THR A 55 -7.44 -14.33 9.74
N GLY A 56 -7.77 -14.55 8.48
CA GLY A 56 -8.26 -13.50 7.60
C GLY A 56 -7.99 -13.78 6.15
N SER A 57 -7.96 -12.73 5.34
CA SER A 57 -7.53 -12.81 3.94
C SER A 57 -6.62 -11.66 3.56
N PHE A 58 -5.69 -11.93 2.66
CA PHE A 58 -4.76 -10.97 2.10
C PHE A 58 -4.86 -10.97 0.58
N MET A 59 -5.25 -9.85 0.02
CA MET A 59 -5.22 -9.59 -1.41
C MET A 59 -3.92 -8.86 -1.76
N ILE A 60 -3.14 -9.43 -2.68
CA ILE A 60 -1.89 -8.87 -3.18
C ILE A 60 -1.63 -9.37 -4.60
N ASP A 61 -1.16 -8.53 -5.50
CA ASP A 61 -0.84 -8.87 -6.90
C ASP A 61 -1.97 -9.61 -7.63
N GLY A 62 -3.19 -9.19 -7.44
CA GLY A 62 -4.32 -9.82 -8.09
C GLY A 62 -4.66 -11.21 -7.57
N ARG A 63 -4.13 -11.63 -6.42
CA ARG A 63 -4.42 -12.92 -5.78
C ARG A 63 -4.98 -12.71 -4.38
N LYS A 64 -5.97 -13.52 -4.01
CA LYS A 64 -6.49 -13.57 -2.64
C LYS A 64 -5.93 -14.80 -1.93
N ARG A 65 -5.33 -14.59 -0.77
CA ARG A 65 -4.70 -15.62 0.05
C ARG A 65 -5.38 -15.68 1.41
N ALA A 66 -5.63 -16.87 1.90
CA ALA A 66 -6.09 -17.06 3.27
C ALA A 66 -4.93 -16.83 4.25
N ILE A 67 -5.18 -16.05 5.30
CA ILE A 67 -4.31 -15.93 6.46
C ILE A 67 -4.73 -17.02 7.46
N SER A 68 -3.79 -17.87 7.86
CA SER A 68 -4.00 -18.93 8.83
C SER A 68 -2.71 -19.13 9.62
N GLY A 69 -2.61 -18.45 10.77
CA GLY A 69 -1.42 -18.44 11.61
C GLY A 69 -0.42 -17.35 11.24
N ALA A 70 0.87 -17.61 11.47
CA ALA A 70 1.94 -16.66 11.19
C ALA A 70 2.27 -16.59 9.69
N ALA A 71 2.50 -15.37 9.20
CA ALA A 71 2.87 -15.14 7.80
C ALA A 71 3.64 -13.83 7.64
N MET A 72 4.57 -13.82 6.70
CA MET A 72 5.34 -12.65 6.29
C MET A 72 5.07 -12.33 4.84
N ALA A 73 4.85 -11.06 4.54
CA ALA A 73 4.71 -10.58 3.17
C ALA A 73 5.61 -9.37 2.91
N PHE A 74 6.01 -9.24 1.66
CA PHE A 74 6.60 -8.04 1.08
C PHE A 74 5.67 -7.50 0.00
N VAL A 75 5.41 -6.20 0.04
CA VAL A 75 4.58 -5.47 -0.93
C VAL A 75 5.42 -4.36 -1.54
N PRO A 76 5.77 -4.42 -2.83
CA PRO A 76 6.44 -3.33 -3.52
C PRO A 76 5.64 -2.03 -3.49
N ALA A 77 6.31 -0.89 -3.72
CA ALA A 77 5.66 0.39 -3.92
C ALA A 77 4.58 0.32 -5.02
N ASN A 78 3.52 1.08 -4.86
CA ASN A 78 2.40 1.19 -5.83
C ASN A 78 1.70 -0.14 -6.16
N THR A 79 1.77 -1.12 -5.25
CA THR A 79 1.09 -2.40 -5.41
C THR A 79 -0.25 -2.39 -4.69
N LEU A 80 -1.33 -2.75 -5.39
CA LEU A 80 -2.67 -2.84 -4.80
C LEU A 80 -2.75 -4.01 -3.81
N MET A 81 -3.17 -3.71 -2.59
CA MET A 81 -3.33 -4.70 -1.52
C MET A 81 -4.56 -4.43 -0.66
N ALA A 82 -5.03 -5.46 0.04
CA ALA A 82 -6.03 -5.35 1.09
C ALA A 82 -5.83 -6.45 2.12
N LEU A 83 -5.95 -6.11 3.42
CA LEU A 83 -5.88 -7.05 4.53
C LEU A 83 -7.22 -7.06 5.25
N ASP A 84 -7.98 -8.12 5.07
CA ASP A 84 -9.22 -8.38 5.82
C ASP A 84 -8.90 -9.30 7.00
N LEU A 85 -8.75 -8.70 8.18
CA LEU A 85 -8.24 -9.36 9.38
C LEU A 85 -9.39 -9.83 10.26
N GLY A 86 -9.38 -11.10 10.61
CA GLY A 86 -10.28 -11.69 11.59
C GLY A 86 -9.99 -11.18 13.01
N ALA A 87 -10.96 -11.35 13.90
CA ALA A 87 -10.81 -11.01 15.31
C ALA A 87 -9.61 -11.76 15.92
N GLY A 88 -8.81 -11.07 16.72
CA GLY A 88 -7.62 -11.67 17.36
C GLY A 88 -6.43 -11.85 16.43
N THR A 89 -6.43 -11.25 15.25
CA THR A 89 -5.24 -11.21 14.37
C THR A 89 -4.27 -10.13 14.83
N PHE A 90 -3.02 -10.49 15.02
CA PHE A 90 -1.94 -9.63 15.48
C PHE A 90 -0.82 -9.56 14.43
N GLY A 91 -0.20 -8.42 14.34
CA GLY A 91 0.90 -8.17 13.43
C GLY A 91 1.16 -6.69 13.25
N SER A 92 2.07 -6.38 12.35
CA SER A 92 2.49 -5.01 12.04
C SER A 92 2.81 -4.83 10.57
N VAL A 93 2.74 -3.59 10.13
CA VAL A 93 3.21 -3.12 8.83
C VAL A 93 4.43 -2.25 9.07
N MET A 94 5.49 -2.47 8.32
CA MET A 94 6.68 -1.62 8.30
C MET A 94 6.86 -1.04 6.90
N ALA A 95 6.69 0.27 6.79
CA ALA A 95 7.02 1.01 5.57
C ALA A 95 8.54 1.23 5.50
N LEU A 96 9.10 1.11 4.31
CA LEU A 96 10.52 1.30 4.06
C LEU A 96 10.75 2.54 3.20
N PRO A 97 11.84 3.28 3.43
CA PRO A 97 12.23 4.38 2.54
C PRO A 97 12.48 3.87 1.11
N SER A 98 12.19 4.70 0.11
CA SER A 98 12.47 4.36 -1.30
C SER A 98 13.97 4.15 -1.58
N THR A 99 14.84 4.70 -0.75
CA THR A 99 16.30 4.46 -0.82
C THR A 99 16.68 2.99 -0.61
N THR A 100 15.81 2.18 -0.01
CA THR A 100 16.03 0.75 0.20
C THR A 100 15.63 -0.12 -1.00
N GLU A 101 14.92 0.42 -2.00
CA GLU A 101 14.29 -0.36 -3.08
C GLU A 101 15.27 -1.18 -3.92
N ALA A 102 16.49 -0.68 -4.13
CA ALA A 102 17.51 -1.33 -4.98
C ALA A 102 17.86 -2.76 -4.53
N ASN A 103 17.68 -3.08 -3.25
CA ASN A 103 18.05 -4.36 -2.65
C ASN A 103 16.84 -5.21 -2.23
N LEU A 104 15.62 -4.77 -2.57
CA LEU A 104 14.38 -5.48 -2.23
C LEU A 104 13.90 -6.34 -3.40
N PRO A 105 13.05 -7.34 -3.15
CA PRO A 105 12.39 -8.09 -4.22
C PRO A 105 11.59 -7.15 -5.13
N THR A 106 11.67 -7.35 -6.45
CA THR A 106 10.90 -6.57 -7.43
C THR A 106 9.43 -6.98 -7.50
N GLN A 107 9.09 -8.13 -6.93
CA GLN A 107 7.74 -8.68 -6.91
C GLN A 107 7.31 -8.94 -5.48
N SER A 108 6.01 -8.90 -5.25
CA SER A 108 5.43 -9.29 -3.98
C SER A 108 5.82 -10.71 -3.59
N ALA A 109 6.01 -10.90 -2.29
CA ALA A 109 6.29 -12.19 -1.71
C ALA A 109 5.36 -12.44 -0.52
N TYR A 110 4.92 -13.69 -0.35
CA TYR A 110 4.14 -14.13 0.78
C TYR A 110 4.63 -15.49 1.24
N VAL A 111 4.94 -15.60 2.52
CA VAL A 111 5.42 -16.84 3.14
C VAL A 111 4.59 -17.13 4.37
N ARG A 112 3.94 -18.29 4.39
CA ARG A 112 3.30 -18.83 5.59
C ARG A 112 4.37 -19.47 6.46
N VAL A 113 4.44 -19.05 7.73
CA VAL A 113 5.45 -19.51 8.67
C VAL A 113 4.82 -20.57 9.56
N SER A 114 5.05 -21.83 9.24
CA SER A 114 4.51 -22.98 9.99
C SER A 114 5.56 -23.72 10.82
N ASP A 115 6.84 -23.45 10.59
CA ASP A 115 7.97 -24.09 11.25
C ASP A 115 8.59 -23.15 12.30
N VAL A 116 8.83 -23.67 13.49
CA VAL A 116 9.44 -22.93 14.61
C VAL A 116 10.83 -22.39 14.27
N LYS A 117 11.63 -23.16 13.51
CA LYS A 117 12.97 -22.71 13.07
C LYS A 117 12.87 -21.55 12.11
N LEU A 118 11.96 -21.63 11.12
CA LEU A 118 11.70 -20.53 10.20
C LEU A 118 11.20 -19.29 10.93
N GLN A 119 10.34 -19.47 11.93
CA GLN A 119 9.83 -18.38 12.76
C GLN A 119 10.93 -17.72 13.58
N SER A 120 11.82 -18.50 14.18
CA SER A 120 12.94 -17.98 14.96
C SER A 120 13.89 -17.14 14.12
N VAL A 121 14.27 -17.63 12.92
CA VAL A 121 15.09 -16.87 11.97
C VAL A 121 14.40 -15.57 11.54
N LEU A 122 13.11 -15.66 11.21
CA LEU A 122 12.31 -14.49 10.79
C LEU A 122 12.23 -13.44 11.91
N ASN A 123 11.96 -13.86 13.15
CA ASN A 123 11.95 -12.95 14.30
C ASN A 123 13.27 -12.21 14.45
N GLY A 124 14.41 -12.92 14.37
CA GLY A 124 15.72 -12.27 14.46
C GLY A 124 15.97 -11.25 13.32
N LEU A 125 15.57 -11.57 12.09
CA LEU A 125 15.68 -10.64 10.96
C LEU A 125 14.76 -9.42 11.14
N TRP A 126 13.54 -9.64 11.61
CA TRP A 126 12.58 -8.58 11.89
C TRP A 126 13.06 -7.66 13.01
N ASP A 127 13.50 -8.22 14.13
CA ASP A 127 13.99 -7.46 15.29
C ASP A 127 15.22 -6.61 14.93
N ASN A 128 16.15 -7.16 14.15
CA ASN A 128 17.28 -6.39 13.63
C ASN A 128 16.84 -5.19 12.79
N LEU A 129 15.86 -5.40 11.88
CA LEU A 129 15.33 -4.31 11.06
C LEU A 129 14.60 -3.26 11.90
N VAL A 130 13.81 -3.68 12.90
CA VAL A 130 13.14 -2.78 13.85
C VAL A 130 14.16 -1.94 14.63
N ASN A 131 15.20 -2.58 15.15
CA ASN A 131 16.26 -1.91 15.91
C ASN A 131 16.98 -0.83 15.08
N GLU A 132 17.21 -1.09 13.77
CA GLU A 132 17.79 -0.06 12.90
C GLU A 132 16.84 1.10 12.65
N VAL A 133 15.56 0.83 12.45
CA VAL A 133 14.54 1.86 12.23
C VAL A 133 14.34 2.72 13.49
N GLU A 134 14.36 2.10 14.68
CA GLU A 134 14.15 2.78 15.96
C GLU A 134 15.43 3.41 16.54
N ARG A 135 16.57 3.22 15.89
CA ARG A 135 17.85 3.79 16.33
C ARG A 135 17.72 5.32 16.39
N PRO A 136 18.03 5.96 17.53
CA PRO A 136 17.98 7.39 17.65
C PRO A 136 18.97 8.02 16.67
N THR A 137 18.48 8.66 15.63
CA THR A 137 19.29 9.55 14.79
C THR A 137 19.58 10.80 15.61
N LYS A 138 20.72 10.82 16.28
CA LYS A 138 21.28 12.08 16.76
C LYS A 138 21.59 12.85 15.50
N HIS A 139 20.92 13.99 15.31
CA HIS A 139 21.29 14.95 14.26
C HIS A 139 22.66 15.49 14.56
N ASN A 140 23.67 14.70 14.31
CA ASN A 140 25.05 15.14 14.25
C ASN A 140 25.32 15.49 12.79
N LEU A 141 26.05 16.56 12.59
CA LEU A 141 26.57 17.08 11.33
C LEU A 141 27.47 16.09 10.57
N ASP A 142 27.45 14.81 10.96
CA ASP A 142 28.26 13.75 10.37
C ASP A 142 27.46 12.98 9.30
N GLN A 143 27.57 13.45 8.06
CA GLN A 143 26.96 12.80 6.88
C GLN A 143 27.41 11.35 6.70
N THR A 144 28.59 10.98 7.21
CA THR A 144 29.12 9.63 7.11
C THR A 144 28.31 8.67 7.97
N LEU A 145 27.89 9.11 9.17
CA LEU A 145 27.07 8.30 10.07
C LEU A 145 25.65 8.11 9.53
N ASP A 146 25.07 9.15 8.93
CA ASP A 146 23.73 9.06 8.31
C ASP A 146 23.74 8.08 7.13
N ALA A 147 24.76 8.15 6.27
CA ALA A 147 24.95 7.17 5.18
C ALA A 147 25.15 5.75 5.67
N ALA A 148 25.88 5.56 6.78
CA ALA A 148 26.07 4.23 7.39
C ALA A 148 24.76 3.67 7.96
N ASN A 149 23.92 4.51 8.59
CA ASN A 149 22.63 4.10 9.11
C ASN A 149 21.64 3.75 7.97
N GLU A 150 21.63 4.51 6.89
CA GLU A 150 20.84 4.18 5.70
C GLU A 150 21.28 2.86 5.07
N ALA A 151 22.60 2.63 4.96
CA ALA A 151 23.15 1.39 4.44
C ALA A 151 22.83 0.18 5.34
N ALA A 152 22.86 0.34 6.66
CA ALA A 152 22.47 -0.69 7.61
C ALA A 152 20.99 -1.05 7.48
N LEU A 153 20.12 -0.06 7.42
CA LEU A 153 18.68 -0.24 7.20
C LEU A 153 18.42 -0.99 5.89
N ALA A 154 19.05 -0.57 4.79
CA ALA A 154 18.91 -1.21 3.49
C ALA A 154 19.40 -2.66 3.52
N SER A 155 20.49 -2.94 4.23
CA SER A 155 21.06 -4.28 4.36
C SER A 155 20.14 -5.22 5.14
N HIS A 156 19.58 -4.78 6.27
CA HIS A 156 18.63 -5.58 7.05
C HIS A 156 17.32 -5.82 6.27
N ALA A 157 16.83 -4.81 5.55
CA ALA A 157 15.68 -4.97 4.68
C ALA A 157 15.94 -5.96 3.54
N ALA A 158 17.14 -5.91 2.93
CA ALA A 158 17.53 -6.85 1.89
C ALA A 158 17.62 -8.29 2.40
N LEU A 159 18.20 -8.51 3.60
CA LEU A 159 18.25 -9.84 4.22
C LEU A 159 16.86 -10.43 4.45
N LEU A 160 15.92 -9.62 4.92
CA LEU A 160 14.52 -10.04 5.07
C LEU A 160 13.87 -10.34 3.71
N GLY A 161 14.15 -9.53 2.69
CA GLY A 161 13.73 -9.77 1.31
C GLY A 161 14.27 -11.07 0.74
N VAL A 162 15.56 -11.36 0.94
CA VAL A 162 16.18 -12.62 0.53
C VAL A 162 15.55 -13.80 1.26
N TRP A 163 15.31 -13.68 2.57
CA TRP A 163 14.63 -14.72 3.34
C TRP A 163 13.25 -15.05 2.73
N LEU A 164 12.46 -14.02 2.39
CA LEU A 164 11.15 -14.21 1.76
C LEU A 164 11.26 -14.94 0.41
N VAL A 165 12.20 -14.54 -0.44
CA VAL A 165 12.40 -15.17 -1.76
C VAL A 165 12.79 -16.64 -1.64
N ARG A 166 13.68 -16.97 -0.69
CA ARG A 166 14.15 -18.35 -0.45
C ARG A 166 13.06 -19.26 0.12
N ASN A 167 12.12 -18.71 0.88
CA ASN A 167 11.08 -19.47 1.56
C ASN A 167 9.70 -19.38 0.87
N LYS A 168 9.63 -18.81 -0.34
CA LYS A 168 8.41 -18.84 -1.16
C LYS A 168 7.93 -20.28 -1.35
N MET A 169 6.61 -20.49 -1.19
CA MET A 169 6.00 -21.78 -1.47
C MET A 169 6.20 -22.18 -2.93
N PRO A 170 6.43 -23.46 -3.25
CA PRO A 170 6.61 -23.94 -4.62
C PRO A 170 5.46 -23.54 -5.56
N HIS A 171 4.23 -23.46 -5.03
CA HIS A 171 3.05 -23.05 -5.80
C HIS A 171 3.12 -21.59 -6.28
N ASP A 172 3.86 -20.72 -5.58
CA ASP A 172 4.10 -19.33 -6.02
C ASP A 172 5.20 -19.22 -7.09
N GLN A 173 5.93 -20.29 -7.36
CA GLN A 173 6.97 -20.35 -8.37
C GLN A 173 6.45 -20.86 -9.73
N THR A 174 5.20 -21.32 -9.80
CA THR A 174 4.60 -21.77 -11.06
C THR A 174 4.29 -20.55 -11.96
N LYS A 175 4.41 -20.75 -13.28
CA LYS A 175 4.03 -19.72 -14.25
C LYS A 175 2.58 -19.28 -13.99
N PRO A 176 2.33 -17.97 -13.88
CA PRO A 176 0.97 -17.49 -13.60
C PRO A 176 0.00 -17.94 -14.69
N THR A 177 -1.19 -18.32 -14.27
CA THR A 177 -2.29 -18.62 -15.22
C THR A 177 -2.68 -17.33 -15.98
N ALA A 178 -3.33 -17.47 -17.13
CA ALA A 178 -3.85 -16.32 -17.88
C ALA A 178 -4.79 -15.44 -17.02
N ALA A 179 -5.60 -16.05 -16.16
CA ALA A 179 -6.44 -15.34 -15.22
C ALA A 179 -5.63 -14.56 -14.17
N ALA A 180 -4.59 -15.17 -13.60
CA ALA A 180 -3.71 -14.50 -12.64
C ALA A 180 -2.94 -13.34 -13.29
N ALA A 181 -2.45 -13.52 -14.52
CA ALA A 181 -1.78 -12.45 -15.27
C ALA A 181 -2.75 -11.28 -15.60
N LEU A 182 -3.99 -11.59 -15.97
CA LEU A 182 -5.04 -10.60 -16.20
C LEU A 182 -5.33 -9.79 -14.93
N LEU A 183 -5.48 -10.46 -13.78
CA LEU A 183 -5.76 -9.80 -12.51
C LEU A 183 -4.57 -8.97 -12.02
N ALA A 184 -3.35 -9.45 -12.18
CA ALA A 184 -2.15 -8.68 -11.88
C ALA A 184 -2.09 -7.40 -12.74
N GLY A 185 -2.34 -7.49 -14.04
CA GLY A 185 -2.42 -6.34 -14.93
C GLY A 185 -3.53 -5.36 -14.53
N PHE A 186 -4.71 -5.86 -14.17
CA PHE A 186 -5.83 -5.03 -13.71
C PHE A 186 -5.52 -4.33 -12.39
N THR A 187 -5.01 -5.04 -11.40
CA THR A 187 -4.67 -4.44 -10.08
C THR A 187 -3.53 -3.43 -10.19
N THR A 188 -2.56 -3.64 -11.09
CA THR A 188 -1.51 -2.68 -11.39
C THR A 188 -2.08 -1.40 -12.03
N GLN A 189 -2.96 -1.53 -13.03
CA GLN A 189 -3.61 -0.36 -13.63
C GLN A 189 -4.48 0.36 -12.61
N LEU A 190 -5.22 -0.38 -11.79
CA LEU A 190 -6.07 0.18 -10.75
C LEU A 190 -5.26 0.97 -9.73
N ALA A 191 -4.13 0.43 -9.24
CA ALA A 191 -3.24 1.13 -8.31
C ALA A 191 -2.75 2.48 -8.84
N ASN A 192 -2.54 2.59 -10.17
CA ASN A 192 -1.97 3.77 -10.79
C ASN A 192 -3.02 4.77 -11.34
N LYS A 193 -4.25 4.31 -11.63
CA LYS A 193 -5.24 5.10 -12.38
C LYS A 193 -6.63 5.16 -11.75
N PHE A 194 -6.85 4.64 -10.52
CA PHE A 194 -8.20 4.59 -9.93
C PHE A 194 -8.87 5.97 -9.78
N CYS A 195 -8.08 7.04 -9.71
CA CYS A 195 -8.56 8.42 -9.56
C CYS A 195 -9.02 9.07 -10.91
N THR A 196 -8.82 8.39 -12.03
CA THR A 196 -9.29 8.87 -13.34
C THR A 196 -10.79 8.59 -13.52
N PRO A 197 -11.46 9.22 -14.50
CA PRO A 197 -12.84 8.91 -14.84
C PRO A 197 -12.99 7.55 -15.56
N ASP A 198 -11.91 6.81 -15.75
CA ASP A 198 -11.91 5.53 -16.46
C ASP A 198 -12.93 4.56 -15.85
N THR A 199 -13.66 3.90 -16.72
CA THR A 199 -14.63 2.86 -16.39
C THR A 199 -13.96 1.48 -16.44
N VAL A 200 -14.64 0.45 -15.90
CA VAL A 200 -14.18 -0.94 -16.04
C VAL A 200 -14.01 -1.35 -17.50
N SER A 201 -14.79 -0.77 -18.42
CA SER A 201 -14.67 -1.02 -19.85
C SER A 201 -13.33 -0.52 -20.39
N ASP A 202 -12.86 0.63 -19.92
CA ASP A 202 -11.58 1.22 -20.34
C ASP A 202 -10.41 0.39 -19.85
N TYR A 203 -10.46 -0.07 -18.58
CA TYR A 203 -9.46 -1.03 -18.04
C TYR A 203 -9.44 -2.35 -18.80
N ALA A 204 -10.61 -2.93 -19.09
CA ALA A 204 -10.71 -4.17 -19.82
C ALA A 204 -10.17 -4.05 -21.25
N LYS A 205 -10.49 -2.96 -21.94
CA LYS A 205 -9.98 -2.64 -23.28
C LYS A 205 -8.45 -2.53 -23.27
N ALA A 206 -7.88 -1.87 -22.27
CA ALA A 206 -6.42 -1.73 -22.14
C ALA A 206 -5.73 -3.09 -21.88
N LEU A 207 -6.45 -4.07 -21.34
CA LEU A 207 -5.97 -5.44 -21.09
C LEU A 207 -6.33 -6.43 -22.22
N GLY A 208 -6.94 -5.96 -23.30
CA GLY A 208 -7.31 -6.80 -24.43
C GLY A 208 -8.47 -7.77 -24.16
N VAL A 209 -9.33 -7.47 -23.18
CA VAL A 209 -10.46 -8.32 -22.81
C VAL A 209 -11.78 -7.54 -22.74
N THR A 210 -12.90 -8.24 -22.60
CA THR A 210 -14.21 -7.60 -22.37
C THR A 210 -14.40 -7.28 -20.87
N ALA A 211 -15.19 -6.25 -20.57
CA ALA A 211 -15.53 -5.88 -19.18
C ALA A 211 -16.24 -7.03 -18.45
N THR A 212 -17.07 -7.82 -19.15
CA THR A 212 -17.73 -8.99 -18.60
C THR A 212 -16.74 -10.09 -18.24
N HIS A 213 -15.75 -10.37 -19.08
CA HIS A 213 -14.70 -11.35 -18.79
C HIS A 213 -13.85 -10.91 -17.60
N LEU A 214 -13.40 -9.65 -17.57
CA LEU A 214 -12.65 -9.08 -16.45
C LEU A 214 -13.45 -9.20 -15.14
N SER A 215 -14.72 -8.81 -15.14
CA SER A 215 -15.58 -8.87 -13.96
C SER A 215 -15.79 -10.30 -13.47
N ARG A 216 -15.95 -11.27 -14.38
CA ARG A 216 -16.09 -12.69 -14.03
C ARG A 216 -14.81 -13.23 -13.36
N VAL A 217 -13.63 -12.90 -13.91
CA VAL A 217 -12.36 -13.33 -13.34
C VAL A 217 -12.11 -12.67 -11.97
N CYS A 218 -12.41 -11.36 -11.82
CA CYS A 218 -12.37 -10.69 -10.53
C CYS A 218 -13.29 -11.35 -9.49
N ASN A 219 -14.53 -11.67 -9.89
CA ASN A 219 -15.50 -12.29 -8.98
C ASN A 219 -15.06 -13.70 -8.54
N SER A 220 -14.43 -14.46 -9.43
CA SER A 220 -13.90 -15.79 -9.11
C SER A 220 -12.77 -15.72 -8.07
N GLU A 221 -11.87 -14.73 -8.16
CA GLU A 221 -10.70 -14.63 -7.28
C GLU A 221 -10.97 -13.83 -6.00
N PHE A 222 -11.65 -12.68 -6.13
CA PHE A 222 -11.84 -11.74 -5.02
C PHE A 222 -13.22 -11.84 -4.38
N GLY A 223 -14.17 -12.53 -5.01
CA GLY A 223 -15.57 -12.56 -4.58
C GLY A 223 -16.35 -11.30 -4.91
N VAL A 224 -15.78 -10.39 -5.72
CA VAL A 224 -16.42 -9.14 -6.15
C VAL A 224 -16.10 -8.83 -7.62
N PRO A 225 -17.04 -8.23 -8.38
CA PRO A 225 -16.78 -7.84 -9.76
C PRO A 225 -15.78 -6.67 -9.84
N ALA A 226 -15.17 -6.48 -11.01
CA ALA A 226 -14.16 -5.44 -11.26
C ALA A 226 -14.67 -4.03 -10.92
N SER A 227 -15.93 -3.73 -11.21
CA SER A 227 -16.55 -2.44 -10.87
C SER A 227 -16.59 -2.19 -9.36
N ARG A 228 -16.85 -3.23 -8.59
CA ARG A 228 -16.84 -3.13 -7.13
C ARG A 228 -15.44 -2.93 -6.59
N LEU A 229 -14.43 -3.61 -7.15
CA LEU A 229 -13.03 -3.42 -6.75
C LEU A 229 -12.57 -1.97 -7.01
N LEU A 230 -12.90 -1.39 -8.18
CA LEU A 230 -12.64 0.02 -8.49
C LEU A 230 -13.34 0.96 -7.49
N GLN A 231 -14.62 0.72 -7.18
CA GLN A 231 -15.36 1.52 -6.20
C GLN A 231 -14.74 1.46 -4.81
N LEU A 232 -14.31 0.28 -4.34
CA LEU A 232 -13.68 0.10 -3.04
C LEU A 232 -12.33 0.81 -2.96
N THR A 233 -11.54 0.80 -4.05
CA THR A 233 -10.27 1.54 -4.14
C THR A 233 -10.48 3.05 -4.07
N LYS A 234 -11.48 3.57 -4.83
CA LYS A 234 -11.88 4.99 -4.74
C LYS A 234 -12.40 5.35 -3.34
N LEU A 235 -13.14 4.45 -2.71
CA LEU A 235 -13.65 4.64 -1.36
C LEU A 235 -12.53 4.73 -0.32
N TYR A 236 -11.51 3.86 -0.41
CA TYR A 236 -10.34 3.95 0.46
C TYR A 236 -9.70 5.33 0.38
N GLU A 237 -9.40 5.81 -0.82
CA GLU A 237 -8.74 7.09 -1.01
C GLU A 237 -9.62 8.26 -0.55
N ALA A 238 -10.92 8.21 -0.80
CA ALA A 238 -11.86 9.20 -0.28
C ALA A 238 -11.84 9.27 1.26
N GLN A 239 -11.87 8.11 1.93
CA GLN A 239 -11.81 8.03 3.38
C GLN A 239 -10.46 8.54 3.91
N ARG A 240 -9.35 8.19 3.24
CA ARG A 240 -8.01 8.68 3.60
C ARG A 240 -7.90 10.20 3.48
N LEU A 241 -8.34 10.76 2.36
CA LEU A 241 -8.33 12.21 2.14
C LEU A 241 -9.16 12.95 3.19
N LEU A 242 -10.34 12.44 3.52
CA LEU A 242 -11.22 13.04 4.53
C LEU A 242 -10.65 12.93 5.95
N ALA A 243 -10.00 11.81 6.29
CA ALA A 243 -9.47 11.55 7.62
C ALA A 243 -8.14 12.27 7.87
N ASP A 244 -7.23 12.22 6.89
CA ASP A 244 -5.82 12.54 7.11
C ASP A 244 -5.43 13.94 6.58
N THR A 245 -6.32 14.58 5.76
CA THR A 245 -6.05 15.89 5.16
C THR A 245 -7.09 16.95 5.51
N GLY A 246 -6.73 18.24 5.25
CA GLY A 246 -7.61 19.38 5.45
C GLY A 246 -8.45 19.78 4.24
N ILE A 247 -8.32 19.09 3.10
CA ILE A 247 -8.96 19.48 1.85
C ILE A 247 -10.50 19.51 1.95
N SER A 248 -11.15 20.28 1.10
CA SER A 248 -12.61 20.34 1.05
C SER A 248 -13.23 19.01 0.60
N ILE A 249 -14.52 18.79 0.89
CA ILE A 249 -15.24 17.60 0.41
C ILE A 249 -15.31 17.61 -1.11
N GLN A 250 -15.50 18.78 -1.70
CA GLN A 250 -15.51 18.95 -3.15
C GLN A 250 -14.17 18.54 -3.78
N GLU A 251 -13.07 18.97 -3.18
CA GLU A 251 -11.73 18.61 -3.65
C GLU A 251 -11.45 17.12 -3.46
N ALA A 252 -11.85 16.52 -2.32
CA ALA A 252 -11.73 15.08 -2.11
C ALA A 252 -12.52 14.30 -3.18
N ALA A 253 -13.75 14.73 -3.52
CA ALA A 253 -14.56 14.14 -4.58
C ALA A 253 -13.86 14.20 -5.95
N ALA A 254 -13.34 15.37 -6.32
CA ALA A 254 -12.63 15.56 -7.58
C ALA A 254 -11.37 14.66 -7.67
N ARG A 255 -10.61 14.56 -6.60
CA ARG A 255 -9.37 13.74 -6.54
C ARG A 255 -9.61 12.24 -6.67
N VAL A 256 -10.79 11.74 -6.30
CA VAL A 256 -11.17 10.34 -6.50
C VAL A 256 -11.97 10.12 -7.79
N GLY A 257 -11.99 11.12 -8.68
CA GLY A 257 -12.61 11.03 -10.00
C GLY A 257 -14.12 11.15 -10.01
N PHE A 258 -14.71 11.95 -9.10
CA PHE A 258 -16.12 12.35 -9.14
C PHE A 258 -16.24 13.78 -9.62
N GLU A 259 -16.98 14.00 -10.70
CA GLU A 259 -17.24 15.34 -11.25
C GLU A 259 -18.23 16.14 -10.38
N ASN A 260 -19.10 15.44 -9.64
CA ASN A 260 -20.18 16.07 -8.85
C ASN A 260 -20.05 15.68 -7.37
N ALA A 261 -19.82 16.69 -6.52
CA ALA A 261 -19.66 16.50 -5.07
C ALA A 261 -20.97 16.02 -4.37
N ALA A 262 -22.14 16.37 -4.89
CA ALA A 262 -23.41 15.89 -4.33
C ALA A 262 -23.61 14.40 -4.64
N TYR A 263 -23.24 13.96 -5.85
CA TYR A 263 -23.25 12.54 -6.21
C TYR A 263 -22.22 11.75 -5.39
N PHE A 264 -21.00 12.27 -5.23
CA PHE A 264 -19.99 11.71 -4.34
C PHE A 264 -20.53 11.52 -2.91
N THR A 265 -21.13 12.55 -2.32
CA THR A 265 -21.69 12.50 -0.97
C THR A 265 -22.73 11.38 -0.82
N ARG A 266 -23.60 11.20 -1.81
CA ARG A 266 -24.60 10.12 -1.81
C ARG A 266 -23.95 8.74 -1.88
N VAL A 267 -23.00 8.56 -2.79
CA VAL A 267 -22.26 7.29 -2.94
C VAL A 267 -21.46 6.97 -1.68
N PHE A 268 -20.76 7.97 -1.12
CA PHE A 268 -19.97 7.80 0.09
C PHE A 268 -20.86 7.37 1.28
N GLN A 269 -21.99 8.05 1.47
CA GLN A 269 -22.96 7.72 2.53
C GLN A 269 -23.56 6.32 2.34
N GLN A 270 -23.89 5.92 1.13
CA GLN A 270 -24.39 4.58 0.82
C GLN A 270 -23.35 3.50 1.16
N GLN A 271 -22.07 3.78 0.95
CA GLN A 271 -20.99 2.80 1.16
C GLN A 271 -20.51 2.74 2.62
N THR A 272 -20.54 3.85 3.34
CA THR A 272 -19.98 3.96 4.71
C THR A 272 -21.04 4.07 5.80
N GLY A 273 -22.31 4.29 5.44
CA GLY A 273 -23.39 4.60 6.38
C GLY A 273 -23.36 6.04 6.93
N GLN A 274 -22.35 6.86 6.57
CA GLN A 274 -22.15 8.22 7.08
C GLN A 274 -21.90 9.21 5.94
N ASN A 275 -22.33 10.46 6.13
CA ASN A 275 -21.92 11.51 5.18
C ASN A 275 -20.43 11.89 5.38
N PRO A 276 -19.78 12.46 4.35
CA PRO A 276 -18.35 12.81 4.41
C PRO A 276 -17.98 13.75 5.55
N THR A 277 -18.85 14.70 5.92
CA THR A 277 -18.62 15.64 7.02
C THR A 277 -18.63 14.93 8.38
N GLY A 278 -19.61 14.07 8.62
CA GLY A 278 -19.72 13.27 9.85
C GLY A 278 -18.53 12.31 9.99
N PHE A 279 -18.16 11.63 8.89
CA PHE A 279 -16.99 10.77 8.84
C PHE A 279 -15.69 11.51 9.23
N ARG A 280 -15.47 12.70 8.66
CA ARG A 280 -14.33 13.57 8.99
C ARG A 280 -14.32 13.96 10.46
N ALA A 281 -15.46 14.38 11.00
CA ALA A 281 -15.59 14.78 12.39
C ALA A 281 -15.25 13.62 13.34
N GLN A 282 -15.78 12.42 13.06
CA GLN A 282 -15.53 11.23 13.86
C GLN A 282 -14.06 10.79 13.83
N THR A 283 -13.42 10.77 12.65
CA THR A 283 -12.02 10.34 12.51
C THR A 283 -11.04 11.32 13.15
N ARG A 284 -11.37 12.62 13.19
CA ARG A 284 -10.56 13.65 13.87
C ARG A 284 -10.78 13.70 15.36
N ALA A 285 -11.97 13.36 15.85
CA ALA A 285 -12.28 13.26 17.27
C ALA A 285 -11.67 12.01 17.93
N ALA A 286 -11.34 10.97 17.14
CA ALA A 286 -10.58 9.84 17.63
C ALA A 286 -9.22 10.31 18.18
N PRO A 287 -8.79 9.89 19.40
CA PRO A 287 -7.53 10.31 19.97
C PRO A 287 -6.39 10.03 18.97
N LYS A 288 -5.69 11.10 18.56
CA LYS A 288 -4.50 10.97 17.74
C LYS A 288 -3.56 10.03 18.48
N PRO A 289 -3.05 8.95 17.86
CA PRO A 289 -2.13 8.07 18.55
C PRO A 289 -1.02 8.93 19.15
N PRO A 290 -0.56 8.66 20.40
CA PRO A 290 0.55 9.40 20.97
C PRO A 290 1.65 9.38 19.93
N ARG A 291 2.16 10.56 19.59
CA ARG A 291 3.38 10.66 18.82
C ARG A 291 4.36 9.82 19.61
N SER A 292 4.75 8.68 19.05
CA SER A 292 5.89 7.93 19.59
C SER A 292 6.96 8.97 19.88
N ALA A 293 7.51 8.95 21.07
CA ALA A 293 8.56 9.88 21.48
C ALA A 293 9.90 9.63 20.75
N ALA A 294 9.85 9.09 19.58
CA ALA A 294 10.88 9.14 18.56
C ALA A 294 10.67 10.45 17.80
N THR A 295 11.15 11.55 18.41
CA THR A 295 11.32 12.84 17.75
C THR A 295 12.47 12.72 16.75
N GLY A 296 12.25 11.93 15.70
CA GLY A 296 13.01 12.12 14.47
C GLY A 296 12.27 13.18 13.66
N PRO A 297 12.94 14.18 13.10
CA PRO A 297 12.32 15.11 12.19
C PRO A 297 11.71 14.31 11.05
N ALA A 298 10.50 14.70 10.66
CA ALA A 298 9.93 14.23 9.43
C ALA A 298 10.98 14.41 8.33
N LEU A 299 11.57 13.32 7.84
CA LEU A 299 12.39 13.35 6.65
C LEU A 299 11.48 13.86 5.54
N THR A 300 11.52 15.15 5.33
CA THR A 300 10.98 15.79 4.14
C THR A 300 11.88 15.32 3.01
N VAL A 301 11.64 14.10 2.52
CA VAL A 301 12.29 13.62 1.32
C VAL A 301 11.84 14.57 0.22
N LYS A 302 12.71 15.53 -0.11
CA LYS A 302 12.56 16.35 -1.30
C LYS A 302 12.60 15.37 -2.48
N PHE A 303 11.43 15.01 -3.00
CA PHE A 303 11.30 14.38 -4.31
C PHE A 303 11.85 15.38 -5.35
N GLY A 304 13.15 15.41 -5.54
CA GLY A 304 13.85 16.38 -6.33
C GLY A 304 14.87 15.76 -7.25
N ARG A 305 14.55 15.79 -8.56
CA ARG A 305 15.47 15.93 -9.70
C ARG A 305 16.41 14.79 -10.11
N ALA A 306 16.32 13.58 -9.60
CA ALA A 306 17.21 12.49 -10.08
C ALA A 306 16.74 11.76 -11.35
N LEU A 307 15.48 11.90 -11.78
CA LEU A 307 14.91 11.16 -12.91
C LEU A 307 15.05 11.84 -14.28
N LEU A 308 15.68 13.01 -14.38
CA LEU A 308 15.82 13.73 -15.66
C LEU A 308 17.23 13.67 -16.30
N LYS A 309 18.19 12.96 -15.72
CA LYS A 309 19.55 12.87 -16.29
C LYS A 309 19.89 11.60 -17.05
N SER A 310 19.11 10.52 -16.93
CA SER A 310 19.41 9.26 -17.63
C SER A 310 18.84 9.15 -19.05
N ALA A 311 17.92 10.04 -19.44
CA ALA A 311 17.29 10.00 -20.77
C ALA A 311 18.03 10.82 -21.85
N ARG A 312 19.14 11.50 -21.52
CA ARG A 312 19.90 12.35 -22.49
C ARG A 312 21.26 11.81 -22.88
N GLN A 313 21.62 10.58 -22.53
CA GLN A 313 22.91 9.99 -22.93
C GLN A 313 22.80 8.71 -23.77
N ARG A 314 21.68 8.47 -24.43
CA ARG A 314 21.61 7.49 -25.54
C ARG A 314 20.77 8.10 -26.68
N GLY A 315 21.39 8.91 -27.44
CA GLY A 315 21.01 9.37 -28.76
C GLY A 315 22.26 9.66 -29.53
#